data_bb9ac28d6fad83cb09de24d2adc4b381
#
_entry.id   bb9ac28d6fad83cb09de24d2adc4b381
#
_cell.length_a   1.000
_cell.length_b   1.000
_cell.length_c   1.000
_cell.angle_alpha   90.00
_cell.angle_beta   90.00
_cell.angle_gamma   90.00
#
_symmetry.space_group_name_H-M   'P 1'
#
loop_
_entity.id
_entity.type
_entity.pdbx_description
1 polymer ?
#
loop_
_entity_poly.entity_id
_entity_poly.type
_entity_poly.pdbx_seq_one_letter_code
_entity_poly.pdbx_strand_id
1 'polypeptide(L)'
;MKKPALVVLALAAALPASALADSWMMRARVIQIAPDVDTSPTLAGLDVSDEWTPEVDFTYFVSPRVGVELILGTARHEVNLGSTRLGKLNHLPPTLTVQYHFDATPSIKPYVGAGVNYTRFYNVDLAPGLTVDRNSYGGALQAGVDIAIAKNLFLNLDVKKIWIETDVKSNGTKLTMLDIDPLVWGVGLGLRF
;
A
#
# COMPACT_ATOMS: atom_id res chain seq x y z
N MET A 1 10.92 20.65 -14.02
CA MET A 1 10.97 19.99 -12.70
C MET A 1 9.97 20.67 -11.78
N LYS A 2 8.76 20.14 -11.64
CA LYS A 2 7.75 20.64 -10.69
C LYS A 2 7.78 19.72 -9.48
N LYS A 3 8.12 20.27 -8.31
CA LYS A 3 8.20 19.58 -7.03
C LYS A 3 6.79 19.21 -6.57
N PRO A 4 6.44 17.94 -6.29
CA PRO A 4 5.26 17.61 -5.52
C PRO A 4 5.64 17.58 -4.04
N ALA A 5 5.50 18.69 -3.38
CA ALA A 5 5.70 18.75 -1.94
C ALA A 5 4.48 19.41 -1.28
N LEU A 6 4.04 18.83 -0.20
CA LEU A 6 3.19 19.42 0.84
C LEU A 6 1.69 19.60 0.56
N VAL A 7 0.92 18.54 0.41
CA VAL A 7 -0.55 18.63 0.55
C VAL A 7 -1.13 17.67 1.61
N VAL A 8 -0.34 16.80 2.22
CA VAL A 8 -0.85 15.74 3.14
C VAL A 8 -1.15 16.23 4.57
N LEU A 9 -0.75 17.42 4.96
CA LEU A 9 -0.82 17.85 6.37
C LEU A 9 -2.12 18.59 6.81
N ALA A 10 -3.08 18.79 5.94
CA ALA A 10 -4.23 19.68 6.23
C ALA A 10 -5.56 18.97 6.56
N LEU A 11 -5.64 17.63 6.52
CA LEU A 11 -6.93 16.92 6.74
C LEU A 11 -7.15 16.43 8.17
N ALA A 12 -6.20 16.62 9.09
CA ALA A 12 -6.28 16.10 10.45
C ALA A 12 -7.07 16.97 11.46
N ALA A 13 -7.67 18.09 11.04
CA ALA A 13 -8.14 19.12 11.96
C ALA A 13 -9.66 19.22 12.17
N ALA A 14 -10.49 18.31 11.69
CA ALA A 14 -11.95 18.51 11.70
C ALA A 14 -12.81 17.31 12.13
N LEU A 15 -12.30 16.40 12.98
CA LEU A 15 -13.16 15.36 13.56
C LEU A 15 -13.53 15.71 15.01
N PRO A 16 -14.84 15.63 15.42
CA PRO A 16 -15.25 15.92 16.78
C PRO A 16 -14.72 14.84 17.73
N ALA A 17 -13.79 15.22 18.58
CA ALA A 17 -13.12 14.37 19.58
C ALA A 17 -14.00 14.14 20.81
N SER A 18 -15.18 13.55 20.70
CA SER A 18 -15.97 13.25 21.88
C SER A 18 -16.93 12.08 21.64
N ALA A 19 -16.52 10.90 22.01
CA ALA A 19 -17.25 9.72 22.46
C ALA A 19 -16.57 8.38 22.10
N LEU A 20 -15.50 8.37 21.28
CA LEU A 20 -14.71 7.17 20.94
C LEU A 20 -13.22 7.39 21.24
N ALA A 21 -12.93 8.12 22.31
CA ALA A 21 -11.57 8.47 22.71
C ALA A 21 -10.68 7.21 22.74
N ASP A 22 -9.58 7.26 22.01
CA ASP A 22 -8.54 6.25 21.91
C ASP A 22 -8.86 4.97 21.10
N SER A 23 -10.02 4.87 20.43
CA SER A 23 -10.34 3.69 19.63
C SER A 23 -9.94 3.79 18.16
N TRP A 24 -9.61 4.99 17.67
CA TRP A 24 -9.21 5.23 16.30
C TRP A 24 -7.77 5.71 16.20
N MET A 25 -7.11 5.26 15.16
CA MET A 25 -5.80 5.77 14.77
C MET A 25 -5.80 6.04 13.26
N MET A 26 -5.30 7.19 12.87
CA MET A 26 -5.02 7.52 11.48
C MET A 26 -3.51 7.63 11.32
N ARG A 27 -2.96 7.02 10.26
CA ARG A 27 -1.55 7.19 9.91
C ARG A 27 -1.43 7.76 8.51
N ALA A 28 -0.45 8.64 8.33
CA ALA A 28 -0.01 9.14 7.03
C ALA A 28 1.46 8.80 6.85
N ARG A 29 1.78 8.10 5.77
CA ARG A 29 3.12 7.59 5.47
C ARG A 29 3.62 8.08 4.12
N VAL A 30 4.94 8.13 3.95
CA VAL A 30 5.60 8.04 2.66
C VAL A 30 6.11 6.62 2.53
N ILE A 31 5.71 5.94 1.49
CA ILE A 31 6.05 4.52 1.27
C ILE A 31 6.83 4.37 -0.04
N GLN A 32 7.72 3.38 -0.07
CA GLN A 32 8.27 2.82 -1.30
C GLN A 32 7.55 1.52 -1.60
N ILE A 33 7.09 1.39 -2.83
CA ILE A 33 6.54 0.17 -3.40
C ILE A 33 7.62 -0.42 -4.29
N ALA A 34 8.12 -1.60 -3.94
CA ALA A 34 9.14 -2.35 -4.69
C ALA A 34 8.50 -3.65 -5.21
N PRO A 35 8.06 -3.68 -6.49
CA PRO A 35 7.51 -4.87 -7.11
C PRO A 35 8.54 -6.00 -7.18
N ASP A 36 8.08 -7.24 -6.95
CA ASP A 36 8.85 -8.48 -7.12
C ASP A 36 8.18 -9.26 -8.26
N VAL A 37 8.61 -8.94 -9.49
CA VAL A 37 7.89 -9.32 -10.71
C VAL A 37 8.21 -10.74 -11.13
N ASP A 38 7.18 -11.59 -11.28
CA ASP A 38 7.27 -12.90 -11.90
C ASP A 38 6.19 -13.08 -12.97
N THR A 39 6.40 -14.00 -13.93
CA THR A 39 5.47 -14.23 -15.04
C THR A 39 5.31 -15.71 -15.36
N SER A 40 4.07 -16.15 -15.67
CA SER A 40 3.78 -17.52 -16.05
C SER A 40 2.82 -17.57 -17.26
N PRO A 41 3.27 -18.06 -18.47
CA PRO A 41 4.64 -18.49 -18.80
C PRO A 41 5.66 -17.35 -18.71
N THR A 42 6.91 -17.70 -18.46
CA THR A 42 8.00 -16.75 -18.27
C THR A 42 8.17 -15.82 -19.46
N LEU A 43 8.09 -14.50 -19.18
CA LEU A 43 8.39 -13.44 -20.13
C LEU A 43 9.63 -12.70 -19.64
N ALA A 44 10.80 -13.16 -20.05
CA ALA A 44 12.07 -12.65 -19.56
C ALA A 44 12.22 -11.14 -19.79
N GLY A 45 12.62 -10.43 -18.74
CA GLY A 45 12.87 -8.99 -18.77
C GLY A 45 11.62 -8.10 -18.63
N LEU A 46 10.44 -8.66 -18.34
CA LEU A 46 9.31 -7.85 -17.90
C LEU A 46 9.59 -7.32 -16.49
N ASP A 47 9.42 -6.01 -16.32
CA ASP A 47 9.71 -5.30 -15.07
C ASP A 47 8.71 -4.19 -14.82
N VAL A 48 8.48 -3.90 -13.54
CA VAL A 48 7.59 -2.84 -13.05
C VAL A 48 8.37 -1.95 -12.09
N SER A 49 8.40 -0.65 -12.36
CA SER A 49 9.24 0.30 -11.61
C SER A 49 8.89 0.39 -10.13
N ASP A 50 9.92 0.60 -9.31
CA ASP A 50 9.76 1.06 -7.93
C ASP A 50 9.14 2.46 -7.90
N GLU A 51 8.27 2.72 -6.92
CA GLU A 51 7.63 4.03 -6.79
C GLU A 51 7.54 4.49 -5.34
N TRP A 52 7.73 5.80 -5.15
CA TRP A 52 7.47 6.48 -3.89
C TRP A 52 6.11 7.19 -3.94
N THR A 53 5.28 6.92 -2.95
CA THR A 53 3.92 7.48 -2.93
C THR A 53 3.45 7.75 -1.50
N PRO A 54 2.49 8.71 -1.30
CA PRO A 54 1.81 8.83 -0.02
C PRO A 54 0.79 7.70 0.19
N GLU A 55 0.67 7.29 1.45
CA GLU A 55 -0.32 6.33 1.94
C GLU A 55 -1.02 6.89 3.17
N VAL A 56 -2.30 6.61 3.31
CA VAL A 56 -3.09 6.92 4.51
C VAL A 56 -3.80 5.66 4.95
N ASP A 57 -3.81 5.39 6.25
CA ASP A 57 -4.62 4.34 6.84
C ASP A 57 -5.47 4.81 8.01
N PHE A 58 -6.51 4.03 8.28
CA PHE A 58 -7.41 4.19 9.41
C PHE A 58 -7.52 2.86 10.15
N THR A 59 -7.11 2.83 11.40
CA THR A 59 -7.20 1.66 12.27
C THR A 59 -8.26 1.90 13.34
N TYR A 60 -9.23 0.99 13.43
CA TYR A 60 -10.18 0.91 14.54
C TYR A 60 -9.75 -0.19 15.52
N PHE A 61 -9.51 0.17 16.78
CA PHE A 61 -9.15 -0.77 17.83
C PHE A 61 -10.40 -1.41 18.44
N VAL A 62 -10.65 -2.69 18.09
CA VAL A 62 -11.73 -3.49 18.68
C VAL A 62 -11.39 -3.97 20.09
N SER A 63 -10.11 -3.92 20.45
CA SER A 63 -9.59 -4.12 21.80
C SER A 63 -8.26 -3.36 21.95
N PRO A 64 -7.70 -3.23 23.16
CA PRO A 64 -6.42 -2.53 23.34
C PRO A 64 -5.25 -3.05 22.47
N ARG A 65 -5.34 -4.31 22.02
CA ARG A 65 -4.28 -4.99 21.25
C ARG A 65 -4.69 -5.40 19.85
N VAL A 66 -5.97 -5.32 19.50
CA VAL A 66 -6.45 -5.77 18.17
C VAL A 66 -7.06 -4.61 17.43
N GLY A 67 -6.51 -4.29 16.28
CA GLY A 67 -7.00 -3.27 15.36
C GLY A 67 -7.47 -3.86 14.04
N VAL A 68 -8.45 -3.22 13.42
CA VAL A 68 -8.84 -3.43 12.03
C VAL A 68 -8.43 -2.20 11.25
N GLU A 69 -7.56 -2.36 10.28
CA GLU A 69 -6.97 -1.27 9.51
C GLU A 69 -7.44 -1.30 8.06
N LEU A 70 -7.82 -0.15 7.53
CA LEU A 70 -8.04 0.10 6.11
C LEU A 70 -6.91 0.98 5.57
N ILE A 71 -6.15 0.45 4.64
CA ILE A 71 -5.01 1.12 4.00
C ILE A 71 -5.45 1.62 2.62
N LEU A 72 -5.11 2.88 2.32
CA LEU A 72 -5.43 3.55 1.07
C LEU A 72 -4.20 4.26 0.51
N GLY A 73 -3.90 3.99 -0.75
CA GLY A 73 -2.81 4.62 -1.47
C GLY A 73 -3.02 4.47 -2.97
N THR A 74 -2.28 5.21 -3.77
CA THR A 74 -2.27 5.04 -5.22
C THR A 74 -0.87 5.29 -5.73
N ALA A 75 -0.45 4.50 -6.71
CA ALA A 75 0.85 4.66 -7.35
C ALA A 75 0.74 4.55 -8.87
N ARG A 76 1.74 5.08 -9.55
CA ARG A 76 1.89 5.01 -11.00
C ARG A 76 3.21 4.37 -11.33
N HIS A 77 3.15 3.21 -11.96
CA HIS A 77 4.32 2.44 -12.34
C HIS A 77 4.60 2.53 -13.85
N GLU A 78 5.87 2.43 -14.20
CA GLU A 78 6.32 2.18 -15.57
C GLU A 78 6.47 0.67 -15.75
N VAL A 79 6.07 0.19 -16.94
CA VAL A 79 6.21 -1.22 -17.33
C VAL A 79 7.23 -1.29 -18.45
N ASN A 80 8.26 -2.13 -18.26
CA ASN A 80 9.38 -2.26 -19.17
C ASN A 80 9.55 -3.72 -19.61
N LEU A 81 10.12 -3.94 -20.79
CA LEU A 81 10.58 -5.23 -21.26
C LEU A 81 12.04 -5.09 -21.70
N GLY A 82 12.98 -5.54 -20.87
CA GLY A 82 14.39 -5.22 -20.99
C GLY A 82 14.62 -3.71 -20.97
N SER A 83 15.25 -3.18 -22.02
CA SER A 83 15.47 -1.73 -22.16
C SER A 83 14.30 -0.99 -22.82
N THR A 84 13.25 -1.69 -23.23
CA THR A 84 12.11 -1.09 -23.94
C THR A 84 10.98 -0.79 -22.97
N ARG A 85 10.60 0.50 -22.89
CA ARG A 85 9.43 0.91 -22.13
C ARG A 85 8.15 0.53 -22.88
N LEU A 86 7.31 -0.28 -22.24
CA LEU A 86 6.00 -0.68 -22.76
C LEU A 86 4.90 0.33 -22.44
N GLY A 87 5.06 1.12 -21.38
CA GLY A 87 4.07 2.14 -21.00
C GLY A 87 3.98 2.38 -19.50
N LYS A 88 2.79 2.76 -19.05
CA LYS A 88 2.49 3.06 -17.65
C LYS A 88 1.12 2.54 -17.25
N LEU A 89 0.95 2.31 -15.96
CA LEU A 89 -0.34 2.03 -15.35
C LEU A 89 -0.41 2.63 -13.94
N ASN A 90 -1.61 2.96 -13.51
CA ASN A 90 -1.88 3.33 -12.13
C ASN A 90 -2.57 2.18 -11.43
N HIS A 91 -2.32 2.03 -10.13
CA HIS A 91 -3.09 1.13 -9.30
C HIS A 91 -3.57 1.80 -8.00
N LEU A 92 -4.67 1.32 -7.49
CA LEU A 92 -5.23 1.64 -6.19
C LEU A 92 -5.46 0.31 -5.47
N PRO A 93 -4.62 -0.04 -4.47
CA PRO A 93 -4.68 -1.31 -3.73
C PRO A 93 -5.27 -1.14 -2.32
N PRO A 94 -6.59 -0.79 -2.15
CA PRO A 94 -7.16 -0.84 -0.81
C PRO A 94 -6.92 -2.19 -0.16
N THR A 95 -6.38 -2.14 1.07
CA THR A 95 -6.02 -3.32 1.84
C THR A 95 -6.69 -3.26 3.20
N LEU A 96 -7.37 -4.33 3.58
CA LEU A 96 -8.00 -4.47 4.89
C LEU A 96 -7.21 -5.50 5.69
N THR A 97 -6.66 -5.09 6.84
CA THR A 97 -5.88 -5.97 7.72
C THR A 97 -6.48 -6.05 9.12
N VAL A 98 -6.23 -7.15 9.79
CA VAL A 98 -6.37 -7.28 11.24
C VAL A 98 -4.97 -7.26 11.82
N GLN A 99 -4.74 -6.35 12.76
CA GLN A 99 -3.45 -6.15 13.42
C GLN A 99 -3.50 -6.63 14.88
N TYR A 100 -2.40 -7.21 15.34
CA TYR A 100 -2.15 -7.46 16.75
C TYR A 100 -0.98 -6.61 17.22
N HIS A 101 -1.23 -5.74 18.21
CA HIS A 101 -0.27 -4.84 18.82
C HIS A 101 0.30 -5.42 20.11
N PHE A 102 1.62 -5.47 20.20
CA PHE A 102 2.34 -5.96 21.38
C PHE A 102 2.64 -4.82 22.37
N ASP A 103 2.51 -5.09 23.63
CA ASP A 103 2.88 -4.16 24.69
C ASP A 103 4.38 -4.34 25.06
N ALA A 104 5.28 -3.91 24.15
CA ALA A 104 6.71 -4.05 24.40
C ALA A 104 7.20 -3.05 25.46
N THR A 105 6.83 -1.77 25.30
CA THR A 105 7.05 -0.72 26.33
C THR A 105 5.89 0.28 26.28
N PRO A 106 5.78 1.20 27.26
CA PRO A 106 4.78 2.27 27.20
C PRO A 106 4.85 3.12 25.91
N SER A 107 6.06 3.30 25.36
CA SER A 107 6.29 4.17 24.22
C SER A 107 6.50 3.40 22.89
N ILE A 108 6.71 2.09 22.90
CA ILE A 108 7.02 1.31 21.70
C ILE A 108 5.99 0.19 21.56
N LYS A 109 5.20 0.24 20.52
CA LYS A 109 4.10 -0.69 20.21
C LYS A 109 4.36 -1.39 18.87
N PRO A 110 5.13 -2.49 18.85
CA PRO A 110 5.25 -3.32 17.65
C PRO A 110 3.90 -3.95 17.31
N TYR A 111 3.67 -4.21 16.02
CA TYR A 111 2.49 -4.92 15.57
C TYR A 111 2.79 -5.83 14.40
N VAL A 112 1.94 -6.83 14.23
CA VAL A 112 1.87 -7.67 13.04
C VAL A 112 0.43 -7.68 12.54
N GLY A 113 0.25 -7.82 11.23
CA GLY A 113 -1.07 -7.85 10.62
C GLY A 113 -1.15 -8.83 9.47
N ALA A 114 -2.37 -9.28 9.21
CA ALA A 114 -2.69 -10.07 8.03
C ALA A 114 -4.06 -9.65 7.50
N GLY A 115 -4.25 -9.74 6.20
CA GLY A 115 -5.48 -9.28 5.61
C GLY A 115 -5.64 -9.60 4.14
N VAL A 116 -6.58 -8.90 3.52
CA VAL A 116 -6.96 -9.06 2.12
C VAL A 116 -6.72 -7.75 1.37
N ASN A 117 -6.27 -7.88 0.14
CA ASN A 117 -6.05 -6.79 -0.79
C ASN A 117 -7.02 -6.90 -1.96
N TYR A 118 -7.55 -5.75 -2.38
CA TYR A 118 -8.19 -5.59 -3.67
C TYR A 118 -7.44 -4.52 -4.45
N THR A 119 -6.88 -4.86 -5.60
CA THR A 119 -6.17 -3.89 -6.44
C THR A 119 -6.98 -3.56 -7.69
N ARG A 120 -7.15 -2.26 -7.93
CA ARG A 120 -7.74 -1.75 -9.18
C ARG A 120 -6.68 -1.08 -10.03
N PHE A 121 -6.47 -1.60 -11.24
CA PHE A 121 -5.64 -0.96 -12.26
C PHE A 121 -6.47 0.01 -13.09
N TYR A 122 -5.95 1.22 -13.30
CA TYR A 122 -6.60 2.28 -14.06
C TYR A 122 -5.58 3.15 -14.80
N ASN A 123 -6.03 3.98 -15.74
CA ASN A 123 -5.15 4.77 -16.60
C ASN A 123 -4.02 3.91 -17.22
N VAL A 124 -4.40 2.73 -17.72
CA VAL A 124 -3.50 1.78 -18.37
C VAL A 124 -3.17 2.32 -19.75
N ASP A 125 -1.94 2.77 -19.94
CA ASP A 125 -1.38 3.34 -21.17
C ASP A 125 -0.16 2.52 -21.56
N LEU A 126 -0.41 1.39 -22.20
CA LEU A 126 0.60 0.44 -22.66
C LEU A 126 0.73 0.48 -24.19
N ALA A 127 1.76 -0.15 -24.72
CA ALA A 127 1.98 -0.27 -26.16
C ALA A 127 0.73 -0.81 -26.89
N PRO A 128 0.48 -0.39 -28.15
CA PRO A 128 -0.72 -0.77 -28.89
C PRO A 128 -1.02 -2.26 -28.87
N GLY A 129 -2.26 -2.61 -28.54
CA GLY A 129 -2.70 -4.00 -28.40
C GLY A 129 -2.44 -4.66 -27.07
N LEU A 130 -1.62 -4.04 -26.17
CA LEU A 130 -1.37 -4.57 -24.82
C LEU A 130 -2.39 -4.03 -23.82
N THR A 131 -2.92 -4.93 -22.99
CA THR A 131 -3.84 -4.59 -21.88
C THR A 131 -3.55 -5.48 -20.67
N VAL A 132 -4.04 -5.06 -19.49
CA VAL A 132 -4.04 -5.88 -18.26
C VAL A 132 -5.46 -5.99 -17.71
N ASP A 133 -5.72 -7.04 -16.97
CA ASP A 133 -6.97 -7.14 -16.22
C ASP A 133 -7.01 -6.05 -15.14
N ARG A 134 -8.19 -5.47 -14.94
CA ARG A 134 -8.31 -4.26 -14.12
C ARG A 134 -8.45 -4.52 -12.64
N ASN A 135 -8.69 -5.75 -12.25
CA ASN A 135 -8.98 -6.10 -10.86
C ASN A 135 -8.10 -7.28 -10.44
N SER A 136 -7.54 -7.20 -9.26
CA SER A 136 -6.79 -8.26 -8.59
C SER A 136 -7.28 -8.41 -7.17
N TYR A 137 -7.27 -9.63 -6.65
CA TYR A 137 -7.60 -9.97 -5.28
C TYR A 137 -6.46 -10.80 -4.71
N GLY A 138 -5.96 -10.43 -3.55
CA GLY A 138 -4.86 -11.14 -2.93
C GLY A 138 -4.82 -11.01 -1.42
N GLY A 139 -3.80 -11.55 -0.81
CA GLY A 139 -3.50 -11.42 0.60
C GLY A 139 -2.57 -10.26 0.90
N ALA A 140 -2.43 -9.95 2.18
CA ALA A 140 -1.41 -9.05 2.70
C ALA A 140 -0.89 -9.54 4.05
N LEU A 141 0.41 -9.39 4.27
CA LEU A 141 1.05 -9.52 5.56
C LEU A 141 1.76 -8.21 5.90
N GLN A 142 1.77 -7.86 7.18
CA GLN A 142 2.28 -6.58 7.66
C GLN A 142 3.03 -6.77 8.98
N ALA A 143 4.08 -5.98 9.15
CA ALA A 143 4.75 -5.80 10.43
C ALA A 143 5.19 -4.35 10.57
N GLY A 144 5.08 -3.80 11.77
CA GLY A 144 5.48 -2.42 12.01
C GLY A 144 5.65 -2.09 13.47
N VAL A 145 5.93 -0.81 13.72
CA VAL A 145 6.06 -0.29 15.07
C VAL A 145 5.56 1.15 15.16
N ASP A 146 4.73 1.42 16.16
CA ASP A 146 4.33 2.76 16.57
C ASP A 146 5.19 3.19 17.77
N ILE A 147 5.92 4.29 17.63
CA ILE A 147 6.79 4.88 18.66
C ILE A 147 6.15 6.18 19.12
N ALA A 148 5.68 6.24 20.37
CA ALA A 148 5.06 7.43 20.92
C ALA A 148 6.08 8.58 21.02
N ILE A 149 5.79 9.70 20.34
CA ILE A 149 6.57 10.94 20.39
C ILE A 149 5.85 12.07 21.12
N ALA A 150 4.53 11.93 21.30
CA ALA A 150 3.71 12.76 22.18
C ALA A 150 2.49 11.94 22.67
N LYS A 151 1.62 12.51 23.46
CA LYS A 151 0.49 11.81 24.11
C LYS A 151 -0.32 10.94 23.14
N ASN A 152 -0.67 11.47 21.95
CA ASN A 152 -1.50 10.78 20.95
C ASN A 152 -0.81 10.73 19.58
N LEU A 153 0.46 11.14 19.50
CA LEU A 153 1.22 11.22 18.25
C LEU A 153 2.34 10.17 18.25
N PHE A 154 2.44 9.43 17.17
CA PHE A 154 3.37 8.33 16.99
C PHE A 154 4.20 8.52 15.73
N LEU A 155 5.48 8.18 15.80
CA LEU A 155 6.29 7.85 14.64
C LEU A 155 5.97 6.40 14.28
N ASN A 156 5.66 6.14 13.01
CA ASN A 156 5.36 4.79 12.52
C ASN A 156 6.40 4.35 11.50
N LEU A 157 6.86 3.11 11.65
CA LEU A 157 7.63 2.37 10.66
C LEU A 157 6.84 1.12 10.30
N ASP A 158 6.75 0.82 9.02
CA ASP A 158 5.89 -0.25 8.51
C ASP A 158 6.51 -0.98 7.32
N VAL A 159 6.31 -2.28 7.22
CA VAL A 159 6.64 -3.11 6.07
C VAL A 159 5.47 -4.05 5.77
N LYS A 160 5.14 -4.18 4.47
CA LYS A 160 4.05 -5.04 3.99
C LYS A 160 4.52 -5.87 2.80
N LYS A 161 4.12 -7.13 2.74
CA LYS A 161 4.10 -7.97 1.54
C LYS A 161 2.65 -8.07 1.10
N ILE A 162 2.38 -7.71 -0.16
CA ILE A 162 1.04 -7.76 -0.74
C ILE A 162 1.13 -8.70 -1.95
N TRP A 163 0.16 -9.58 -2.13
CA TRP A 163 0.07 -10.44 -3.31
C TRP A 163 -0.88 -9.81 -4.31
N ILE A 164 -0.38 -9.53 -5.51
CA ILE A 164 -1.12 -8.86 -6.59
C ILE A 164 -0.79 -9.56 -7.92
N GLU A 165 -1.79 -10.14 -8.56
CA GLU A 165 -1.66 -10.79 -9.86
C GLU A 165 -2.54 -10.12 -10.90
N THR A 166 -2.15 -10.15 -12.18
CA THR A 166 -2.98 -9.69 -13.29
C THR A 166 -2.63 -10.41 -14.58
N ASP A 167 -3.61 -10.59 -15.45
CA ASP A 167 -3.38 -11.13 -16.79
C ASP A 167 -2.93 -10.03 -17.74
N VAL A 168 -1.79 -10.24 -18.39
CA VAL A 168 -1.34 -9.44 -19.53
C VAL A 168 -1.90 -10.03 -20.82
N LYS A 169 -2.55 -9.19 -21.62
CA LYS A 169 -3.21 -9.60 -22.87
C LYS A 169 -2.69 -8.82 -24.07
N SER A 170 -2.59 -9.47 -25.22
CA SER A 170 -2.33 -8.84 -26.50
C SER A 170 -3.51 -9.08 -27.43
N ASN A 171 -4.09 -7.99 -27.96
CA ASN A 171 -5.27 -8.05 -28.82
C ASN A 171 -6.39 -8.94 -28.27
N GLY A 172 -6.59 -8.90 -26.92
CA GLY A 172 -7.60 -9.68 -26.22
C GLY A 172 -7.21 -11.12 -25.88
N THR A 173 -6.06 -11.62 -26.34
CA THR A 173 -5.56 -12.95 -26.00
C THR A 173 -4.58 -12.86 -24.83
N LYS A 174 -4.76 -13.70 -23.81
CA LYS A 174 -3.83 -13.80 -22.67
C LYS A 174 -2.44 -14.24 -23.15
N LEU A 175 -1.43 -13.44 -22.83
CA LEU A 175 -0.02 -13.74 -23.09
C LEU A 175 0.63 -14.41 -21.88
N THR A 176 0.45 -13.82 -20.71
CA THR A 176 1.08 -14.29 -19.49
C THR A 176 0.26 -13.81 -18.27
N MET A 177 0.41 -14.49 -17.17
CA MET A 177 0.04 -13.99 -15.86
C MET A 177 1.24 -13.25 -15.30
N LEU A 178 0.99 -12.11 -14.70
CA LEU A 178 1.99 -11.22 -14.09
C LEU A 178 1.70 -11.14 -12.59
N ASP A 179 2.62 -11.70 -11.80
CA ASP A 179 2.67 -11.53 -10.36
C ASP A 179 3.53 -10.30 -10.07
N ILE A 180 2.98 -9.34 -9.34
CA ILE A 180 3.66 -8.06 -9.03
C ILE A 180 4.21 -8.09 -7.61
N ASP A 181 3.51 -8.74 -6.71
CA ASP A 181 3.84 -9.09 -5.32
C ASP A 181 4.77 -8.11 -4.59
N PRO A 182 4.43 -6.81 -4.47
CA PRO A 182 5.35 -5.83 -3.96
C PRO A 182 5.70 -6.04 -2.49
N LEU A 183 6.97 -5.76 -2.18
CA LEU A 183 7.38 -5.39 -0.83
C LEU A 183 7.21 -3.88 -0.68
N VAL A 184 6.43 -3.47 0.31
CA VAL A 184 6.13 -2.06 0.59
C VAL A 184 6.68 -1.72 1.96
N TRP A 185 7.49 -0.67 2.06
CA TRP A 185 7.97 -0.17 3.34
C TRP A 185 7.82 1.35 3.42
N GLY A 186 7.65 1.86 4.61
CA GLY A 186 7.42 3.27 4.78
C GLY A 186 7.62 3.80 6.19
N VAL A 187 7.62 5.11 6.24
CA VAL A 187 7.70 5.89 7.48
C VAL A 187 6.65 6.98 7.47
N GLY A 188 6.08 7.25 8.63
CA GLY A 188 5.06 8.28 8.75
C GLY A 188 4.71 8.64 10.17
N LEU A 189 3.61 9.34 10.31
CA LEU A 189 3.07 9.78 11.59
C LEU A 189 1.68 9.19 11.80
N GLY A 190 1.40 8.75 13.01
CA GLY A 190 0.11 8.26 13.46
C GLY A 190 -0.49 9.18 14.53
N LEU A 191 -1.78 9.44 14.41
CA LEU A 191 -2.56 10.18 15.42
C LEU A 191 -3.66 9.26 15.95
N ARG A 192 -3.69 9.08 17.28
CA ARG A 192 -4.72 8.31 17.97
C ARG A 192 -5.77 9.23 18.58
N PHE A 193 -7.05 8.89 18.45
CA PHE A 193 -8.18 9.70 18.92
C PHE A 193 -9.42 8.88 19.20
#